data_376d96a13d3b07c8a4449bc8eb23dcc1
#
_entry.id   376d96a13d3b07c8a4449bc8eb23dcc1
#
_cell.length_a   1.000
_cell.length_b   1.000
_cell.length_c   1.000
_cell.angle_alpha   90.00
_cell.angle_beta   90.00
_cell.angle_gamma   90.00
#
_symmetry.space_group_name_H-M   'P 1'
#
loop_
_entity.id
_entity.type
_entity.pdbx_description
1 polymer ?
#
loop_
_entity_poly.entity_id
_entity_poly.type
_entity_poly.pdbx_seq_one_letter_code
_entity_poly.pdbx_strand_id
1 'polypeptide(L)'
;MATFKAKPTSPGRRFVVRVREESLHKGEPHAPLVERKAKSGGRNNVGRITTRHQGGGHKQRYRLIDFKRDKDGIEAVVERLEYDPNRTANIALLKYADGERRYIVAPRGLVAGDRVMSGSDSPIRAGNCLPMRNIPVGSLVHCIELKAGKGAQMARSAGSSAQLVAREGGFATLRLRSGEMRKVHADCRATLGEVGNSEHNLRSLGKAGAKRWRGVRPTVRGVAMNPVDHPHGGGEGRTSGGRHPVSPWGTPTKGYKTRRNKRTNKMIVRRRGRK
;
A
#
# COMPACT_ATOMS: atom_id res chain seq x y z
N MET A 1 0.08 17.37 -8.15
CA MET A 1 0.85 17.29 -6.87
C MET A 1 2.24 17.82 -7.09
N ALA A 2 2.80 18.53 -6.14
CA ALA A 2 4.15 19.05 -6.23
C ALA A 2 4.97 18.62 -5.02
N THR A 3 6.24 18.28 -5.24
CA THR A 3 7.18 18.08 -4.15
C THR A 3 7.68 19.44 -3.65
N PHE A 4 7.69 19.62 -2.34
CA PHE A 4 8.13 20.84 -1.69
C PHE A 4 9.34 20.56 -0.81
N LYS A 5 10.46 21.22 -1.09
CA LYS A 5 11.67 21.21 -0.24
C LYS A 5 11.55 22.28 0.84
N ALA A 6 11.65 21.88 2.10
CA ALA A 6 11.57 22.82 3.21
C ALA A 6 12.77 23.77 3.22
N LYS A 7 12.57 25.03 3.66
CA LYS A 7 13.68 25.97 3.89
C LYS A 7 14.64 25.40 4.94
N PRO A 8 15.97 25.47 4.77
CA PRO A 8 16.98 24.86 5.64
C PRO A 8 17.22 25.67 6.92
N THR A 9 16.17 25.99 7.65
CA THR A 9 16.22 26.84 8.87
C THR A 9 16.76 26.12 10.10
N SER A 10 16.84 24.77 10.06
CA SER A 10 17.41 23.95 11.12
C SER A 10 17.98 22.65 10.55
N PRO A 11 18.90 21.94 11.27
CA PRO A 11 19.44 20.66 10.81
C PRO A 11 18.37 19.64 10.43
N GLY A 12 17.29 19.57 11.20
CA GLY A 12 16.17 18.63 10.95
C GLY A 12 15.31 19.00 9.74
N ARG A 13 15.33 20.25 9.26
CA ARG A 13 14.58 20.72 8.09
C ARG A 13 15.38 20.72 6.80
N ARG A 14 16.68 20.72 6.87
CA ARG A 14 17.60 20.83 5.72
C ARG A 14 17.31 19.81 4.62
N PHE A 15 16.98 18.58 4.98
CA PHE A 15 16.75 17.46 4.05
C PHE A 15 15.28 17.04 3.94
N VAL A 16 14.35 17.86 4.47
CA VAL A 16 12.92 17.54 4.42
C VAL A 16 12.36 17.84 3.04
N VAL A 17 11.78 16.81 2.42
CA VAL A 17 10.98 16.92 1.19
C VAL A 17 9.57 16.42 1.51
N ARG A 18 8.56 17.22 1.18
CA ARG A 18 7.15 16.90 1.39
C ARG A 18 6.42 16.85 0.04
N VAL A 19 5.38 16.06 -0.04
CA VAL A 19 4.38 16.15 -1.11
C VAL A 19 3.26 17.03 -0.60
N ARG A 20 2.83 17.98 -1.41
CA ARG A 20 1.71 18.87 -1.12
C ARG A 20 0.60 18.62 -2.15
N GLU A 21 -0.57 18.38 -1.65
CA GLU A 21 -1.78 18.25 -2.45
C GLU A 21 -2.84 19.18 -1.85
N GLU A 22 -3.20 20.19 -2.59
CA GLU A 22 -4.07 21.27 -2.13
C GLU A 22 -5.54 20.88 -2.12
N SER A 23 -5.91 19.90 -2.94
CA SER A 23 -7.27 19.34 -3.05
C SER A 23 -7.73 18.53 -1.83
N LEU A 24 -6.81 18.21 -0.90
CA LEU A 24 -7.16 17.43 0.27
C LEU A 24 -7.97 18.23 1.28
N HIS A 25 -9.05 17.62 1.76
CA HIS A 25 -9.86 18.15 2.84
C HIS A 25 -9.02 18.32 4.12
N LYS A 26 -9.11 19.49 4.75
CA LYS A 26 -8.35 19.85 5.96
C LYS A 26 -9.09 19.59 7.27
N GLY A 27 -10.38 19.23 7.19
CA GLY A 27 -11.23 18.96 8.35
C GLY A 27 -11.13 17.53 8.88
N GLU A 28 -11.99 17.20 9.81
CA GLU A 28 -12.08 15.88 10.43
C GLU A 28 -12.64 14.83 9.43
N PRO A 29 -12.23 13.56 9.57
CA PRO A 29 -12.78 12.47 8.77
C PRO A 29 -14.24 12.22 9.11
N HIS A 30 -14.98 11.55 8.22
CA HIS A 30 -16.37 11.18 8.45
C HIS A 30 -16.49 10.19 9.63
N ALA A 31 -17.03 10.66 10.77
CA ALA A 31 -16.99 9.95 12.04
C ALA A 31 -17.56 8.51 12.01
N PRO A 32 -18.70 8.22 11.32
CA PRO A 32 -19.26 6.86 11.26
C PRO A 32 -18.34 5.83 10.59
N LEU A 33 -17.40 6.28 9.75
CA LEU A 33 -16.45 5.41 9.04
C LEU A 33 -15.05 5.39 9.69
N VAL A 34 -14.97 5.75 10.98
CA VAL A 34 -13.69 5.82 11.70
C VAL A 34 -13.71 4.96 12.94
N GLU A 35 -12.72 4.10 13.08
CA GLU A 35 -12.53 3.22 14.23
C GLU A 35 -11.26 3.53 15.01
N ARG A 36 -11.24 3.12 16.28
CA ARG A 36 -10.03 3.18 17.10
C ARG A 36 -8.98 2.19 16.59
N LYS A 37 -7.79 2.67 16.31
CA LYS A 37 -6.64 1.82 15.99
C LYS A 37 -5.80 1.57 17.22
N ALA A 38 -5.90 0.38 17.83
CA ALA A 38 -5.03 -0.05 18.91
C ALA A 38 -3.59 -0.26 18.40
N LYS A 39 -2.61 0.01 19.28
CA LYS A 39 -1.18 -0.19 18.99
C LYS A 39 -0.70 -1.44 19.71
N SER A 40 -0.30 -2.47 18.97
CA SER A 40 0.29 -3.70 19.53
C SER A 40 1.77 -3.56 19.87
N GLY A 41 2.47 -2.56 19.29
CA GLY A 41 3.90 -2.39 19.46
C GLY A 41 4.73 -3.58 18.92
N GLY A 42 4.20 -4.32 17.95
CA GLY A 42 4.85 -5.53 17.39
C GLY A 42 4.69 -6.77 18.24
N ARG A 43 3.81 -6.76 19.27
CA ARG A 43 3.52 -7.91 20.13
C ARG A 43 2.37 -8.73 19.59
N ASN A 44 2.44 -10.05 19.81
CA ASN A 44 1.35 -10.98 19.56
C ASN A 44 0.35 -11.03 20.75
N ASN A 45 -0.62 -11.94 20.70
CA ASN A 45 -1.61 -12.15 21.75
C ASN A 45 -1.01 -12.61 23.11
N VAL A 46 0.19 -13.21 23.09
CA VAL A 46 0.92 -13.65 24.30
C VAL A 46 1.87 -12.55 24.81
N GLY A 47 1.88 -11.35 24.22
CA GLY A 47 2.73 -10.23 24.60
C GLY A 47 4.18 -10.32 24.10
N ARG A 48 4.56 -11.35 23.35
CA ARG A 48 5.91 -11.52 22.80
C ARG A 48 6.12 -10.68 21.54
N ILE A 49 7.31 -10.12 21.36
CA ILE A 49 7.66 -9.35 20.15
C ILE A 49 7.83 -10.31 18.98
N THR A 50 6.91 -10.28 18.03
CA THR A 50 6.96 -11.04 16.77
C THR A 50 7.37 -10.19 15.58
N THR A 51 7.19 -8.87 15.66
CA THR A 51 7.63 -7.92 14.66
C THR A 51 8.46 -6.84 15.34
N ARG A 52 9.77 -6.86 15.08
CA ARG A 52 10.72 -5.92 15.70
C ARG A 52 10.57 -4.51 15.12
N HIS A 53 11.13 -3.53 15.80
CA HIS A 53 11.24 -2.12 15.36
C HIS A 53 9.89 -1.42 15.19
N GLN A 54 8.85 -1.84 15.90
CA GLN A 54 7.54 -1.20 15.94
C GLN A 54 7.23 -0.69 17.35
N GLY A 55 6.50 0.43 17.42
CA GLY A 55 5.98 0.98 18.67
C GLY A 55 6.12 2.49 18.75
N GLY A 56 5.40 3.09 19.70
CA GLY A 56 5.29 4.54 19.83
C GLY A 56 4.52 5.16 18.65
N GLY A 57 4.94 6.35 18.24
CA GLY A 57 4.32 7.11 17.16
C GLY A 57 3.02 7.81 17.54
N HIS A 58 2.55 8.67 16.64
CA HIS A 58 1.32 9.45 16.84
C HIS A 58 0.09 8.53 16.91
N LYS A 59 -0.93 8.92 17.72
CA LYS A 59 -2.24 8.24 17.75
C LYS A 59 -2.90 8.33 16.37
N GLN A 60 -3.44 7.22 15.89
CA GLN A 60 -4.10 7.13 14.59
C GLN A 60 -5.49 6.54 14.76
N ARG A 61 -6.44 7.03 13.96
CA ARG A 61 -7.75 6.43 13.76
C ARG A 61 -7.73 5.65 12.45
N TYR A 62 -8.37 4.49 12.42
CA TYR A 62 -8.51 3.69 11.20
C TYR A 62 -9.73 4.18 10.41
N ARG A 63 -9.62 4.25 9.07
CA ARG A 63 -10.73 4.54 8.16
C ARG A 63 -11.20 3.24 7.57
N LEU A 64 -12.50 2.98 7.67
CA LEU A 64 -13.15 1.84 7.01
C LEU A 64 -13.18 2.11 5.50
N ILE A 65 -12.42 1.33 4.76
CA ILE A 65 -12.34 1.46 3.30
C ILE A 65 -13.14 0.34 2.66
N ASP A 66 -13.99 0.70 1.72
CA ASP A 66 -14.70 -0.27 0.89
C ASP A 66 -13.75 -0.89 -0.13
N PHE A 67 -13.19 -2.05 0.23
CA PHE A 67 -12.38 -2.85 -0.67
C PHE A 67 -13.17 -3.85 -1.50
N LYS A 68 -14.44 -4.06 -1.19
CA LYS A 68 -15.31 -4.99 -1.92
C LYS A 68 -15.98 -4.33 -3.10
N ARG A 69 -16.37 -3.06 -2.95
CA ARG A 69 -17.11 -2.31 -3.96
C ARG A 69 -18.36 -3.07 -4.43
N ASP A 70 -19.10 -3.62 -3.48
CA ASP A 70 -20.22 -4.52 -3.70
C ASP A 70 -21.56 -3.83 -4.00
N LYS A 71 -21.58 -2.49 -3.99
CA LYS A 71 -22.77 -1.70 -4.30
C LYS A 71 -22.83 -1.45 -5.81
N ASP A 72 -23.40 -2.42 -6.52
CA ASP A 72 -23.42 -2.42 -7.98
C ASP A 72 -24.58 -1.58 -8.54
N GLY A 73 -24.37 -0.96 -9.71
CA GLY A 73 -25.39 -0.21 -10.45
C GLY A 73 -25.77 1.14 -9.85
N ILE A 74 -25.30 1.47 -8.65
CA ILE A 74 -25.63 2.73 -7.97
C ILE A 74 -24.46 3.70 -8.13
N GLU A 75 -24.74 4.86 -8.70
CA GLU A 75 -23.77 5.92 -8.87
C GLU A 75 -23.48 6.60 -7.53
N ALA A 76 -22.22 6.91 -7.31
CA ALA A 76 -21.75 7.69 -6.17
C ALA A 76 -20.99 8.93 -6.63
N VAL A 77 -21.18 10.04 -5.94
CA VAL A 77 -20.44 11.28 -6.16
C VAL A 77 -19.28 11.37 -5.16
N VAL A 78 -18.11 11.79 -5.62
CA VAL A 78 -16.96 12.09 -4.77
C VAL A 78 -17.24 13.38 -3.99
N GLU A 79 -17.49 13.26 -2.69
CA GLU A 79 -17.76 14.41 -1.81
C GLU A 79 -16.46 15.20 -1.56
N ARG A 80 -15.37 14.49 -1.26
CA ARG A 80 -14.05 15.08 -0.99
C ARG A 80 -12.92 14.06 -0.99
N LEU A 81 -11.68 14.52 -1.10
CA LEU A 81 -10.46 13.74 -0.93
C LEU A 81 -9.89 13.97 0.47
N GLU A 82 -9.40 12.91 1.13
CA GLU A 82 -8.85 12.99 2.48
C GLU A 82 -7.48 12.32 2.59
N TYR A 83 -6.67 12.84 3.50
CA TYR A 83 -5.43 12.19 3.94
C TYR A 83 -5.73 11.03 4.89
N ASP A 84 -5.15 9.85 4.64
CA ASP A 84 -5.21 8.72 5.58
C ASP A 84 -3.83 8.42 6.17
N PRO A 85 -3.64 8.52 7.51
CA PRO A 85 -2.36 8.21 8.15
C PRO A 85 -2.01 6.71 8.15
N ASN A 86 -2.96 5.84 7.77
CA ASN A 86 -2.78 4.37 7.80
C ASN A 86 -2.21 3.80 6.50
N ARG A 87 -2.22 4.60 5.43
CA ARG A 87 -1.75 4.18 4.10
C ARG A 87 -0.99 5.29 3.40
N THR A 88 -0.33 4.94 2.31
CA THR A 88 0.43 5.90 1.51
C THR A 88 -0.43 6.64 0.50
N ALA A 89 -1.54 6.02 0.08
CA ALA A 89 -2.52 6.61 -0.83
C ALA A 89 -3.49 7.51 -0.06
N ASN A 90 -4.00 8.56 -0.74
CA ASN A 90 -5.15 9.32 -0.27
C ASN A 90 -6.42 8.51 -0.46
N ILE A 91 -7.50 8.90 0.22
CA ILE A 91 -8.82 8.28 0.15
C ILE A 91 -9.85 9.28 -0.35
N ALA A 92 -10.90 8.78 -0.98
CA ALA A 92 -12.04 9.58 -1.42
C ALA A 92 -13.28 9.17 -0.62
N LEU A 93 -14.01 10.14 -0.10
CA LEU A 93 -15.33 9.93 0.49
C LEU A 93 -16.36 10.00 -0.62
N LEU A 94 -17.08 8.92 -0.81
CA LEU A 94 -18.17 8.78 -1.74
C LEU A 94 -19.51 8.98 -1.04
N LYS A 95 -20.44 9.68 -1.69
CA LYS A 95 -21.84 9.77 -1.33
C LYS A 95 -22.66 9.09 -2.42
N TYR A 96 -23.37 8.04 -2.09
CA TYR A 96 -24.27 7.32 -2.99
C TYR A 96 -25.63 8.04 -3.08
N ALA A 97 -26.38 7.72 -4.12
CA ALA A 97 -27.71 8.32 -4.36
C ALA A 97 -28.70 8.05 -3.19
N ASP A 98 -28.55 6.91 -2.49
CA ASP A 98 -29.34 6.54 -1.32
C ASP A 98 -28.87 7.20 -0.01
N GLY A 99 -27.88 8.09 -0.06
CA GLY A 99 -27.31 8.78 1.09
C GLY A 99 -26.22 8.04 1.85
N GLU A 100 -25.95 6.76 1.56
CA GLU A 100 -24.84 6.02 2.18
C GLU A 100 -23.50 6.65 1.79
N ARG A 101 -22.57 6.67 2.74
CA ARG A 101 -21.20 7.11 2.50
C ARG A 101 -20.22 5.97 2.64
N ARG A 102 -19.23 5.88 1.76
CA ARG A 102 -18.12 4.93 1.83
C ARG A 102 -16.80 5.59 1.47
N TYR A 103 -15.70 5.12 2.08
CA TYR A 103 -14.37 5.49 1.63
C TYR A 103 -13.84 4.52 0.58
N ILE A 104 -13.17 5.05 -0.43
CA ILE A 104 -12.38 4.27 -1.39
C ILE A 104 -10.94 4.78 -1.42
N VAL A 105 -10.02 3.95 -1.95
CA VAL A 105 -8.67 4.42 -2.30
C VAL A 105 -8.78 5.36 -3.50
N ALA A 106 -8.29 6.59 -3.37
CA ALA A 106 -8.40 7.59 -4.43
C ALA A 106 -7.51 7.24 -5.62
N PRO A 107 -8.05 7.03 -6.83
CA PRO A 107 -7.26 6.91 -8.05
C PRO A 107 -6.65 8.26 -8.43
N ARG A 108 -5.65 8.21 -9.29
CA ARG A 108 -5.02 9.41 -9.85
C ARG A 108 -6.01 10.17 -10.71
N GLY A 109 -6.05 11.49 -10.54
CA GLY A 109 -6.89 12.39 -11.30
C GLY A 109 -8.32 12.52 -10.81
N LEU A 110 -8.74 11.76 -9.79
CA LEU A 110 -10.07 11.90 -9.20
C LEU A 110 -10.17 13.22 -8.43
N VAL A 111 -11.25 13.95 -8.64
CA VAL A 111 -11.55 15.22 -7.96
C VAL A 111 -12.92 15.18 -7.28
N ALA A 112 -13.17 16.13 -6.38
CA ALA A 112 -14.49 16.28 -5.78
C ALA A 112 -15.52 16.66 -6.86
N GLY A 113 -16.71 16.05 -6.81
CA GLY A 113 -17.76 16.18 -7.82
C GLY A 113 -17.75 15.08 -8.89
N ASP A 114 -16.65 14.34 -9.05
CA ASP A 114 -16.62 13.22 -9.99
C ASP A 114 -17.61 12.12 -9.58
N ARG A 115 -18.09 11.39 -10.58
CA ARG A 115 -19.01 10.28 -10.41
C ARG A 115 -18.30 8.96 -10.61
N VAL A 116 -18.52 8.00 -9.72
CA VAL A 116 -17.96 6.66 -9.77
C VAL A 116 -19.03 5.60 -9.53
N MET A 117 -18.90 4.48 -10.22
CA MET A 117 -19.85 3.37 -10.16
C MET A 117 -19.12 2.04 -10.06
N SER A 118 -19.80 1.03 -9.52
CA SER A 118 -19.32 -0.34 -9.46
C SER A 118 -20.31 -1.27 -10.18
N GLY A 119 -19.83 -2.39 -10.68
CA GLY A 119 -20.66 -3.40 -11.34
C GLY A 119 -20.20 -3.71 -12.77
N SER A 120 -20.85 -4.71 -13.39
CA SER A 120 -20.51 -5.18 -14.75
C SER A 120 -20.73 -4.12 -15.82
N ASP A 121 -21.75 -3.28 -15.64
CA ASP A 121 -22.20 -2.29 -16.64
C ASP A 121 -21.64 -0.90 -16.38
N SER A 122 -20.69 -0.79 -15.46
CA SER A 122 -20.03 0.48 -15.14
C SER A 122 -19.22 1.00 -16.34
N PRO A 123 -19.26 2.31 -16.65
CA PRO A 123 -18.46 2.90 -17.72
C PRO A 123 -16.95 2.69 -17.49
N ILE A 124 -16.17 2.63 -18.58
CA ILE A 124 -14.71 2.49 -18.54
C ILE A 124 -14.08 3.84 -18.20
N ARG A 125 -14.15 4.23 -16.91
CA ARG A 125 -13.59 5.49 -16.38
C ARG A 125 -12.75 5.21 -15.14
N ALA A 126 -11.73 6.03 -14.91
CA ALA A 126 -10.90 5.93 -13.70
C ALA A 126 -11.76 6.03 -12.43
N GLY A 127 -11.54 5.12 -11.47
CA GLY A 127 -12.33 5.05 -10.24
C GLY A 127 -13.50 4.06 -10.26
N ASN A 128 -13.97 3.66 -11.44
CA ASN A 128 -15.02 2.65 -11.57
C ASN A 128 -14.46 1.25 -11.31
N CYS A 129 -15.25 0.41 -10.68
CA CYS A 129 -14.88 -0.95 -10.29
C CYS A 129 -15.70 -1.97 -11.07
N LEU A 130 -15.01 -2.83 -11.83
CA LEU A 130 -15.62 -3.84 -12.69
C LEU A 130 -14.99 -5.20 -12.47
N PRO A 131 -15.71 -6.31 -12.80
CA PRO A 131 -15.09 -7.62 -13.02
C PRO A 131 -14.07 -7.52 -14.16
N MET A 132 -12.93 -8.22 -14.05
CA MET A 132 -11.87 -8.13 -15.07
C MET A 132 -12.31 -8.62 -16.44
N ARG A 133 -13.37 -9.47 -16.52
CA ARG A 133 -13.97 -9.89 -17.78
C ARG A 133 -14.50 -8.70 -18.61
N ASN A 134 -14.90 -7.61 -17.95
CA ASN A 134 -15.51 -6.44 -18.59
C ASN A 134 -14.50 -5.29 -18.80
N ILE A 135 -13.26 -5.44 -18.32
CA ILE A 135 -12.22 -4.43 -18.48
C ILE A 135 -11.46 -4.66 -19.80
N PRO A 136 -11.27 -3.65 -20.66
CA PRO A 136 -10.50 -3.79 -21.91
C PRO A 136 -9.05 -4.21 -21.63
N VAL A 137 -8.51 -5.06 -22.50
CA VAL A 137 -7.08 -5.44 -22.48
C VAL A 137 -6.23 -4.18 -22.73
N GLY A 138 -5.08 -4.10 -22.08
CA GLY A 138 -4.22 -2.90 -22.10
C GLY A 138 -4.48 -1.93 -20.96
N SER A 139 -5.66 -1.96 -20.34
CA SER A 139 -6.05 -1.04 -19.26
C SER A 139 -5.15 -1.15 -18.04
N LEU A 140 -4.90 -0.01 -17.38
CA LEU A 140 -4.31 0.05 -16.05
C LEU A 140 -5.40 -0.11 -15.00
N VAL A 141 -5.12 -0.97 -14.01
CA VAL A 141 -6.05 -1.28 -12.92
C VAL A 141 -5.34 -1.28 -11.57
N HIS A 142 -6.08 -0.98 -10.53
CA HIS A 142 -5.61 -1.02 -9.14
C HIS A 142 -6.68 -1.63 -8.23
N CYS A 143 -6.40 -1.76 -6.93
CA CYS A 143 -7.34 -2.37 -5.97
C CYS A 143 -7.91 -3.70 -6.48
N ILE A 144 -7.02 -4.64 -6.85
CA ILE A 144 -7.37 -5.88 -7.53
C ILE A 144 -7.66 -6.97 -6.51
N GLU A 145 -8.74 -7.71 -6.70
CA GLU A 145 -9.04 -8.92 -5.95
C GLU A 145 -8.16 -10.10 -6.37
N LEU A 146 -7.90 -11.02 -5.45
CA LEU A 146 -7.27 -12.32 -5.73
C LEU A 146 -8.25 -13.48 -5.74
N LYS A 147 -9.42 -13.29 -5.13
CA LYS A 147 -10.57 -14.16 -5.15
C LYS A 147 -11.80 -13.28 -5.27
N ALA A 148 -12.74 -13.66 -6.12
CA ALA A 148 -13.99 -12.93 -6.32
C ALA A 148 -14.73 -12.73 -4.98
N GLY A 149 -15.21 -11.53 -4.73
CA GLY A 149 -15.96 -11.13 -3.53
C GLY A 149 -15.15 -10.99 -2.24
N LYS A 150 -13.83 -11.28 -2.27
CA LYS A 150 -12.98 -11.13 -1.07
C LYS A 150 -12.57 -9.69 -0.78
N GLY A 151 -12.68 -8.82 -1.77
CA GLY A 151 -12.21 -7.45 -1.73
C GLY A 151 -10.76 -7.30 -2.19
N ALA A 152 -10.39 -6.07 -2.50
CA ALA A 152 -9.11 -5.70 -3.09
C ALA A 152 -7.91 -6.07 -2.20
N GLN A 153 -6.90 -6.71 -2.79
CA GLN A 153 -5.68 -7.16 -2.10
C GLN A 153 -4.39 -6.68 -2.75
N MET A 154 -4.37 -6.45 -4.07
CA MET A 154 -3.19 -6.00 -4.81
C MET A 154 -3.31 -4.55 -5.29
N ALA A 155 -2.18 -3.91 -5.57
CA ALA A 155 -2.07 -2.57 -6.13
C ALA A 155 -2.89 -1.52 -5.35
N ARG A 156 -2.66 -1.40 -4.03
CA ARG A 156 -3.38 -0.47 -3.14
C ARG A 156 -2.53 0.69 -2.62
N SER A 157 -1.23 0.61 -2.80
CA SER A 157 -0.29 1.65 -2.33
C SER A 157 -0.22 2.81 -3.30
N ALA A 158 0.18 3.99 -2.83
CA ALA A 158 0.36 5.19 -3.65
C ALA A 158 1.15 4.91 -4.94
N GLY A 159 0.64 5.38 -6.08
CA GLY A 159 1.25 5.21 -7.40
C GLY A 159 1.37 3.76 -7.88
N SER A 160 0.63 2.82 -7.29
CA SER A 160 0.64 1.44 -7.74
C SER A 160 -0.49 1.15 -8.74
N SER A 161 -0.17 0.31 -9.72
CA SER A 161 -1.10 -0.19 -10.73
C SER A 161 -0.63 -1.55 -11.23
N ALA A 162 -1.48 -2.24 -11.96
CA ALA A 162 -1.14 -3.39 -12.79
C ALA A 162 -1.78 -3.20 -14.16
N GLN A 163 -1.17 -3.74 -15.20
CA GLN A 163 -1.73 -3.71 -16.55
C GLN A 163 -2.41 -5.04 -16.85
N LEU A 164 -3.64 -4.99 -17.35
CA LEU A 164 -4.32 -6.16 -17.89
C LEU A 164 -3.74 -6.46 -19.27
N VAL A 165 -3.06 -7.60 -19.41
CA VAL A 165 -2.33 -7.96 -20.63
C VAL A 165 -3.14 -8.88 -21.54
N ALA A 166 -3.86 -9.83 -20.95
CA ALA A 166 -4.67 -10.81 -21.70
C ALA A 166 -5.82 -11.33 -20.83
N ARG A 167 -6.84 -11.89 -21.50
CA ARG A 167 -7.95 -12.62 -20.89
C ARG A 167 -8.19 -13.89 -21.66
N GLU A 168 -8.00 -15.03 -21.02
CA GLU A 168 -8.11 -16.35 -21.64
C GLU A 168 -8.57 -17.40 -20.62
N GLY A 169 -9.42 -18.33 -21.04
CA GLY A 169 -9.80 -19.49 -20.22
C GLY A 169 -10.34 -19.16 -18.83
N GLY A 170 -11.13 -18.10 -18.70
CA GLY A 170 -11.69 -17.67 -17.40
C GLY A 170 -10.70 -16.94 -16.48
N PHE A 171 -9.48 -16.64 -16.97
CA PHE A 171 -8.45 -15.91 -16.24
C PHE A 171 -8.05 -14.61 -16.93
N ALA A 172 -7.70 -13.62 -16.12
CA ALA A 172 -7.07 -12.37 -16.53
C ALA A 172 -5.58 -12.42 -16.18
N THR A 173 -4.71 -12.13 -17.14
CA THR A 173 -3.25 -12.06 -16.95
C THR A 173 -2.86 -10.61 -16.69
N LEU A 174 -2.27 -10.37 -15.54
CA LEU A 174 -1.84 -9.04 -15.07
C LEU A 174 -0.33 -8.93 -15.08
N ARG A 175 0.19 -7.83 -15.61
CA ARG A 175 1.57 -7.40 -15.43
C ARG A 175 1.65 -6.43 -14.26
N LEU A 176 2.30 -6.87 -13.18
CA LEU A 176 2.51 -6.06 -12.00
C LEU A 176 3.66 -5.06 -12.20
N ARG A 177 3.71 -3.99 -11.40
CA ARG A 177 4.81 -3.01 -11.41
C ARG A 177 6.20 -3.62 -11.20
N SER A 178 6.28 -4.77 -10.52
CA SER A 178 7.52 -5.53 -10.33
C SER A 178 8.01 -6.27 -11.59
N GLY A 179 7.20 -6.31 -12.67
CA GLY A 179 7.45 -7.10 -13.86
C GLY A 179 6.94 -8.55 -13.78
N GLU A 180 6.43 -9.00 -12.62
CA GLU A 180 5.77 -10.30 -12.50
C GLU A 180 4.48 -10.33 -13.32
N MET A 181 4.31 -11.40 -14.10
CA MET A 181 3.04 -11.69 -14.78
C MET A 181 2.28 -12.74 -14.00
N ARG A 182 1.03 -12.43 -13.67
CA ARG A 182 0.20 -13.26 -12.81
C ARG A 182 -1.21 -13.40 -13.34
N LYS A 183 -1.76 -14.61 -13.27
CA LYS A 183 -3.17 -14.89 -13.53
C LYS A 183 -4.03 -14.63 -12.31
N VAL A 184 -5.22 -14.08 -12.55
CA VAL A 184 -6.28 -13.88 -11.56
C VAL A 184 -7.59 -14.28 -12.23
N HIS A 185 -8.56 -14.80 -11.49
CA HIS A 185 -9.85 -15.19 -12.05
C HIS A 185 -10.57 -13.99 -12.70
N ALA A 186 -11.21 -14.20 -13.84
CA ALA A 186 -11.87 -13.12 -14.59
C ALA A 186 -13.04 -12.44 -13.84
N ASP A 187 -13.63 -13.13 -12.87
CA ASP A 187 -14.69 -12.59 -12.00
C ASP A 187 -14.16 -11.70 -10.87
N CYS A 188 -12.84 -11.72 -10.62
CA CYS A 188 -12.26 -10.81 -9.66
C CYS A 188 -12.42 -9.37 -10.11
N ARG A 189 -12.80 -8.50 -9.18
CA ARG A 189 -12.97 -7.08 -9.45
C ARG A 189 -11.65 -6.34 -9.40
N ALA A 190 -11.58 -5.28 -10.18
CA ALA A 190 -10.49 -4.30 -10.14
C ALA A 190 -11.05 -2.91 -10.42
N THR A 191 -10.39 -1.90 -9.88
CA THR A 191 -10.72 -0.50 -10.14
C THR A 191 -9.85 0.03 -11.28
N LEU A 192 -10.44 0.73 -12.23
CA LEU A 192 -9.76 1.32 -13.37
C LEU A 192 -8.85 2.48 -12.95
N GLY A 193 -7.69 2.58 -13.62
CA GLY A 193 -6.67 3.59 -13.38
C GLY A 193 -5.56 3.15 -12.43
N GLU A 194 -4.73 4.09 -11.99
CA GLU A 194 -3.68 3.89 -11.00
C GLU A 194 -4.02 4.59 -9.68
N VAL A 195 -3.43 4.16 -8.58
CA VAL A 195 -3.60 4.81 -7.28
C VAL A 195 -2.93 6.18 -7.29
N GLY A 196 -3.61 7.18 -6.75
CA GLY A 196 -3.09 8.54 -6.60
C GLY A 196 -1.86 8.66 -5.71
N ASN A 197 -1.37 9.91 -5.50
CA ASN A 197 -0.21 10.23 -4.65
C ASN A 197 1.08 9.50 -5.08
N SER A 198 1.33 9.38 -6.39
CA SER A 198 2.50 8.68 -6.96
C SER A 198 3.85 9.22 -6.45
N GLU A 199 3.90 10.50 -6.11
CA GLU A 199 5.09 11.20 -5.61
C GLU A 199 5.42 10.91 -4.13
N HIS A 200 4.60 10.09 -3.46
CA HIS A 200 4.82 9.73 -2.06
C HIS A 200 6.23 9.21 -1.77
N ASN A 201 6.82 8.47 -2.70
CA ASN A 201 8.17 7.91 -2.57
C ASN A 201 9.29 8.96 -2.64
N LEU A 202 9.01 10.16 -3.17
CA LEU A 202 9.96 11.26 -3.26
C LEU A 202 10.12 12.02 -1.94
N ARG A 203 9.34 11.66 -0.92
CA ARG A 203 9.41 12.28 0.40
C ARG A 203 10.69 11.92 1.14
N SER A 204 11.29 12.91 1.77
CA SER A 204 12.38 12.75 2.73
C SER A 204 11.95 13.25 4.11
N LEU A 205 12.15 12.43 5.13
CA LEU A 205 11.75 12.76 6.51
C LEU A 205 12.70 13.77 7.18
N GLY A 206 13.93 13.88 6.68
CA GLY A 206 14.94 14.83 7.14
C GLY A 206 15.57 14.52 8.49
N LYS A 207 14.89 13.82 9.41
CA LYS A 207 15.40 13.50 10.77
C LYS A 207 14.87 12.17 11.29
N ALA A 208 15.65 11.54 12.18
CA ALA A 208 15.29 10.27 12.82
C ALA A 208 14.01 10.37 13.66
N GLY A 209 13.77 11.49 14.35
CA GLY A 209 12.55 11.71 15.11
C GLY A 209 11.28 11.64 14.28
N ALA A 210 11.31 12.05 13.00
CA ALA A 210 10.17 11.93 12.10
C ALA A 210 9.81 10.46 11.77
N LYS A 211 10.77 9.55 11.80
CA LYS A 211 10.55 8.10 11.74
C LYS A 211 9.90 7.58 13.02
N ARG A 212 10.38 8.08 14.18
CA ARG A 212 9.81 7.73 15.49
C ARG A 212 8.33 8.13 15.60
N TRP A 213 7.96 9.31 15.11
CA TRP A 213 6.57 9.77 15.07
C TRP A 213 5.64 8.86 14.29
N ARG A 214 6.18 8.08 13.35
CA ARG A 214 5.44 7.08 12.55
C ARG A 214 5.39 5.71 13.18
N GLY A 215 5.93 5.53 14.38
CA GLY A 215 5.95 4.27 15.09
C GLY A 215 7.10 3.32 14.72
N VAL A 216 8.09 3.81 13.96
CA VAL A 216 9.28 3.02 13.64
C VAL A 216 10.34 3.23 14.71
N ARG A 217 10.71 2.18 15.43
CA ARG A 217 11.79 2.19 16.42
C ARG A 217 13.17 2.08 15.76
N PRO A 218 14.24 2.51 16.42
CA PRO A 218 15.60 2.38 15.90
C PRO A 218 15.96 0.92 15.62
N THR A 219 16.81 0.72 14.62
CA THR A 219 17.36 -0.57 14.24
C THR A 219 18.86 -0.58 14.57
N VAL A 220 19.31 -1.54 15.37
CA VAL A 220 20.73 -1.79 15.63
C VAL A 220 21.24 -2.77 14.58
N ARG A 221 22.43 -2.52 14.03
CA ARG A 221 23.09 -3.42 13.09
C ARG A 221 23.56 -4.69 13.80
N GLY A 222 23.46 -5.86 13.16
CA GLY A 222 23.89 -7.13 13.76
C GLY A 222 25.37 -7.15 14.17
N VAL A 223 26.23 -6.46 13.41
CA VAL A 223 27.68 -6.32 13.75
C VAL A 223 27.97 -5.52 15.02
N ALA A 224 27.00 -4.77 15.54
CA ALA A 224 27.12 -4.01 16.77
C ALA A 224 26.46 -4.73 17.98
N MET A 225 26.09 -5.98 17.79
CA MET A 225 25.49 -6.84 18.83
C MET A 225 26.51 -7.84 19.35
N ASN A 226 26.17 -8.53 20.44
CA ASN A 226 26.93 -9.65 20.94
C ASN A 226 26.70 -10.93 20.11
N PRO A 227 27.61 -11.95 20.16
CA PRO A 227 27.44 -13.19 19.40
C PRO A 227 26.14 -13.93 19.70
N VAL A 228 25.61 -13.84 20.92
CA VAL A 228 24.33 -14.45 21.33
C VAL A 228 23.14 -13.82 20.63
N ASP A 229 23.21 -12.54 20.27
CA ASP A 229 22.09 -11.78 19.72
C ASP A 229 21.99 -11.82 18.18
N HIS A 230 23.14 -12.00 17.52
CA HIS A 230 23.21 -11.99 16.06
C HIS A 230 24.41 -12.79 15.54
N PRO A 231 24.27 -13.56 14.42
CA PRO A 231 25.37 -14.27 13.77
C PRO A 231 26.54 -13.40 13.29
N HIS A 232 26.37 -12.09 13.21
CA HIS A 232 27.41 -11.10 12.90
C HIS A 232 27.95 -10.40 14.14
N GLY A 233 27.51 -10.79 15.34
CA GLY A 233 27.91 -10.17 16.59
C GLY A 233 29.30 -10.62 17.03
N GLY A 234 29.88 -9.85 17.98
CA GLY A 234 31.19 -10.06 18.53
C GLY A 234 32.30 -9.29 17.86
N GLY A 235 33.53 -9.56 18.33
CA GLY A 235 34.76 -8.90 17.92
C GLY A 235 35.11 -7.68 18.76
N GLU A 236 36.33 -7.18 18.60
CA GLU A 236 36.83 -5.98 19.26
C GLU A 236 36.71 -4.77 18.35
N GLY A 237 36.10 -3.70 18.88
CA GLY A 237 35.92 -2.44 18.17
C GLY A 237 35.12 -2.54 16.87
N ARG A 238 35.65 -2.07 15.76
CA ARG A 238 35.01 -1.99 14.45
C ARG A 238 35.27 -3.26 13.62
N THR A 239 34.54 -4.33 13.91
CA THR A 239 34.68 -5.60 13.17
C THR A 239 33.78 -5.66 11.93
N SER A 240 34.16 -6.47 10.95
CA SER A 240 33.33 -6.82 9.79
C SER A 240 32.36 -7.94 10.16
N GLY A 241 31.39 -8.26 9.28
CA GLY A 241 30.42 -9.32 9.51
C GLY A 241 30.99 -10.74 9.54
N GLY A 242 32.24 -10.97 9.10
CA GLY A 242 32.97 -12.24 9.13
C GLY A 242 32.40 -13.38 8.29
N ARG A 243 31.23 -13.20 7.66
CA ARG A 243 30.50 -14.21 6.89
C ARG A 243 29.53 -13.57 5.90
N HIS A 244 28.89 -14.39 5.06
CA HIS A 244 27.82 -13.89 4.19
C HIS A 244 26.71 -13.23 5.01
N PRO A 245 26.11 -12.12 4.49
CA PRO A 245 25.05 -11.41 5.20
C PRO A 245 23.86 -12.31 5.49
N VAL A 246 23.53 -12.44 6.78
CA VAL A 246 22.40 -13.22 7.25
C VAL A 246 21.50 -12.41 8.19
N SER A 247 20.26 -12.88 8.35
CA SER A 247 19.31 -12.37 9.34
C SER A 247 19.70 -12.83 10.76
N PRO A 248 19.09 -12.29 11.84
CA PRO A 248 19.28 -12.78 13.20
C PRO A 248 19.02 -14.29 13.36
N TRP A 249 18.22 -14.87 12.50
CA TRP A 249 17.89 -16.30 12.48
C TRP A 249 18.75 -17.11 11.51
N GLY A 250 19.84 -16.55 11.01
CA GLY A 250 20.77 -17.24 10.11
C GLY A 250 20.33 -17.35 8.65
N THR A 251 19.15 -16.85 8.28
CA THR A 251 18.68 -16.90 6.90
C THR A 251 19.48 -15.93 6.03
N PRO A 252 20.04 -16.37 4.86
CA PRO A 252 20.74 -15.48 3.94
C PRO A 252 19.88 -14.31 3.48
N THR A 253 20.41 -13.09 3.52
CA THR A 253 19.67 -11.87 3.15
C THR A 253 19.82 -11.47 1.69
N LYS A 254 20.80 -12.06 0.99
CA LYS A 254 21.04 -11.82 -0.45
C LYS A 254 20.88 -13.10 -1.24
N GLY A 255 20.12 -13.03 -2.35
CA GLY A 255 19.95 -14.12 -3.32
C GLY A 255 19.05 -15.29 -2.87
N TYR A 256 18.73 -15.42 -1.62
CA TYR A 256 17.91 -16.52 -1.11
C TYR A 256 16.43 -16.34 -1.49
N LYS A 257 15.80 -17.41 -1.97
CA LYS A 257 14.36 -17.42 -2.30
C LYS A 257 13.54 -17.59 -1.02
N THR A 258 12.92 -16.51 -0.54
CA THR A 258 12.12 -16.52 0.70
C THR A 258 10.67 -16.98 0.51
N ARG A 259 10.14 -17.01 -0.72
CA ARG A 259 8.78 -17.46 -1.00
C ARG A 259 8.61 -18.96 -0.77
N ARG A 260 7.80 -19.36 0.20
CA ARG A 260 7.48 -20.76 0.54
C ARG A 260 6.09 -21.21 0.06
N ASN A 261 5.21 -20.27 -0.29
CA ASN A 261 3.84 -20.60 -0.74
C ASN A 261 3.85 -21.23 -2.14
N LYS A 262 3.72 -22.54 -2.20
CA LYS A 262 3.69 -23.30 -3.45
C LYS A 262 2.28 -23.30 -4.12
N ARG A 263 1.21 -23.16 -3.32
CA ARG A 263 -0.19 -23.30 -3.80
C ARG A 263 -0.54 -22.34 -4.94
N THR A 264 0.00 -21.12 -4.91
CA THR A 264 -0.29 -20.09 -5.91
C THR A 264 0.78 -19.95 -6.99
N ASN A 265 1.73 -20.90 -7.08
CA ASN A 265 2.73 -20.88 -8.15
C ASN A 265 2.12 -21.05 -9.52
N LYS A 266 1.06 -21.86 -9.66
CA LYS A 266 0.31 -22.05 -10.92
C LYS A 266 -0.31 -20.75 -11.47
N MET A 267 -0.50 -19.74 -10.62
CA MET A 267 -1.01 -18.43 -11.02
C MET A 267 0.10 -17.47 -11.50
N ILE A 268 1.37 -17.84 -11.38
CA ILE A 268 2.50 -17.01 -11.81
C ILE A 268 2.96 -17.51 -13.17
N VAL A 269 2.68 -16.71 -14.21
CA VAL A 269 3.10 -17.00 -15.59
C VAL A 269 4.58 -16.69 -15.78
N ARG A 270 5.02 -15.53 -15.33
CA ARG A 270 6.42 -15.09 -15.40
C ARG A 270 6.81 -14.38 -14.12
N ARG A 271 7.90 -14.82 -13.51
CA ARG A 271 8.49 -14.15 -12.36
C ARG A 271 9.20 -12.87 -12.79
N ARG A 272 9.40 -11.92 -11.86
CA ARG A 272 10.26 -10.77 -12.12
C ARG A 272 11.65 -11.28 -12.55
N GLY A 273 12.19 -10.72 -13.63
CA GLY A 273 13.52 -11.07 -14.11
C GLY A 273 14.59 -10.74 -13.05
N ARG A 274 15.68 -11.51 -13.03
CA ARG A 274 16.93 -11.03 -12.42
C ARG A 274 17.47 -9.92 -13.32
N LYS A 275 17.79 -8.77 -12.72
CA LYS A 275 18.70 -7.82 -13.37
C LYS A 275 20.07 -8.43 -13.44
#